data_b74874eea5cc2e3d951727a0b2193661
#
_entry.id   b74874eea5cc2e3d951727a0b2193661
#
_cell.length_a   1.000
_cell.length_b   1.000
_cell.length_c   1.000
_cell.angle_alpha   90.00
_cell.angle_beta   90.00
_cell.angle_gamma   90.00
#
_symmetry.space_group_name_H-M   'P 1'
#
loop_
_entity.id
_entity.type
_entity.pdbx_description
1 polymer ?
#
loop_
_entity_poly.entity_id
_entity_poly.type
_entity_poly.pdbx_seq_one_letter_code
_entity_poly.pdbx_strand_id
1 'polypeptide(L)'
;MKHLRAPLQSRVVQWLVSPGASVGANEVVVILEAMKMEHEIRAPSAMRITELLFAPGDVVQDNEVLCLCEPAAAVAALPEDSGHSKAAAQTHDAAPVRADLERLLARAALTQDASRPEAVAKRHTLGLRTARENLADLCDANTFIEYGALAVAAQRSRRSQEDLERHTPADGMVTGIGRVNEQPVVAMAYDATVLAGTQGMRNHQKTDRMLGLALQNKLPVVLFAEGGGGRPGDVDMPIVAGLHVGTFASFARLNGQVPVVGIAAGRCFAGNAALLGCCDVIIATRDSNIGMGGPAMVEGGGLGVFKPEQIGPSSVQQANGVIDVLVDDEAQAVAVARQYLSYFQGPRTDVVAPPENALREVVPQNRLRVYDARDAMQGVADVGSLLHLRSGFGVGIHTALARVGGRPVGLLANNPLHLGGAIDAPAADKAARFMQLCNAHGLPLISLVDTPGFMVGPDTEATAQVRHVSRMFVAAAHLRVPYLSVVMRKGYGLGAMAMTAGGFHSPLFTAAWPTAEFGAMGLEGAVRLGFRKELDAVPDGPQRQALFEELLARQVDNGSAIHMATTLEIDAVIDPAQTRHWLITGLQSAKVAPLSGVASIDTW
;
A
#
# COMPACT_ATOMS: atom_id res chain seq x y z
N MET A 1 -2.64 39.89 60.38
CA MET A 1 -2.47 40.36 58.98
C MET A 1 -2.01 39.18 58.14
N LYS A 2 -2.66 38.94 57.02
CA LYS A 2 -2.19 37.97 56.01
C LYS A 2 -1.30 38.73 55.02
N HIS A 3 -0.33 38.07 54.43
CA HIS A 3 0.60 38.65 53.46
C HIS A 3 0.54 37.85 52.16
N LEU A 4 0.51 38.55 51.04
CA LEU A 4 0.74 37.96 49.71
C LEU A 4 2.25 38.06 49.41
N ARG A 5 2.86 36.98 48.97
CA ARG A 5 4.32 36.89 48.77
C ARG A 5 4.68 36.55 47.35
N ALA A 6 5.84 36.99 46.91
CA ALA A 6 6.41 36.62 45.62
C ALA A 6 6.83 35.15 45.65
N PRO A 7 6.46 34.32 44.67
CA PRO A 7 6.82 32.92 44.60
C PRO A 7 8.25 32.69 44.05
N LEU A 8 8.90 33.73 43.53
CA LEU A 8 10.27 33.70 42.99
C LEU A 8 10.77 35.13 42.78
N GLN A 9 12.07 35.29 42.61
CA GLN A 9 12.67 36.60 42.29
C GLN A 9 12.11 37.08 40.95
N SER A 10 11.51 38.26 40.93
CA SER A 10 10.77 38.78 39.77
C SER A 10 10.68 40.32 39.79
N ARG A 11 10.19 40.93 38.73
CA ARG A 11 9.90 42.34 38.64
C ARG A 11 8.39 42.54 38.64
N VAL A 12 7.89 43.53 39.37
CA VAL A 12 6.47 43.91 39.36
C VAL A 12 6.15 44.56 38.02
N VAL A 13 5.24 43.97 37.25
CA VAL A 13 4.79 44.52 35.97
C VAL A 13 3.63 45.46 36.18
N GLN A 14 2.59 44.95 36.84
CA GLN A 14 1.35 45.74 37.06
C GLN A 14 0.58 45.20 38.25
N TRP A 15 0.02 46.11 39.07
CA TRP A 15 -1.01 45.80 40.03
C TRP A 15 -2.38 45.88 39.36
N LEU A 16 -3.23 44.88 39.58
CA LEU A 16 -4.61 44.86 39.11
C LEU A 16 -5.60 45.33 40.19
N VAL A 17 -5.07 45.66 41.37
CA VAL A 17 -5.81 46.09 42.54
C VAL A 17 -5.21 47.36 43.11
N SER A 18 -6.00 48.13 43.88
CA SER A 18 -5.58 49.36 44.60
C SER A 18 -5.65 49.14 46.13
N PRO A 19 -4.89 49.90 46.93
CA PRO A 19 -5.10 49.94 48.37
C PRO A 19 -6.55 50.21 48.74
N GLY A 20 -7.12 49.41 49.63
CA GLY A 20 -8.54 49.46 50.01
C GLY A 20 -9.45 48.53 49.22
N ALA A 21 -9.00 47.94 48.11
CA ALA A 21 -9.80 47.04 47.31
C ALA A 21 -10.06 45.71 48.03
N SER A 22 -11.24 45.13 47.83
CA SER A 22 -11.58 43.78 48.26
C SER A 22 -11.49 42.86 47.06
N VAL A 23 -10.79 41.72 47.21
CA VAL A 23 -10.58 40.70 46.15
C VAL A 23 -11.15 39.39 46.60
N GLY A 24 -11.74 38.66 45.67
CA GLY A 24 -12.25 37.30 45.87
C GLY A 24 -11.11 36.26 45.90
N ALA A 25 -11.41 35.06 46.38
CA ALA A 25 -10.49 33.94 46.27
C ALA A 25 -10.18 33.63 44.80
N ASN A 26 -8.91 33.38 44.46
CA ASN A 26 -8.42 33.10 43.11
C ASN A 26 -8.44 34.28 42.11
N GLU A 27 -8.77 35.51 42.56
CA GLU A 27 -8.69 36.72 41.75
C GLU A 27 -7.22 37.16 41.58
N VAL A 28 -6.84 37.64 40.39
CA VAL A 28 -5.47 38.10 40.10
C VAL A 28 -5.24 39.46 40.79
N VAL A 29 -4.17 39.55 41.57
CA VAL A 29 -3.80 40.73 42.38
C VAL A 29 -2.69 41.53 41.69
N VAL A 30 -1.64 40.85 41.23
CA VAL A 30 -0.45 41.45 40.63
C VAL A 30 0.14 40.56 39.58
N ILE A 31 0.73 41.14 38.54
CA ILE A 31 1.49 40.49 37.50
C ILE A 31 2.98 40.73 37.77
N LEU A 32 3.74 39.67 37.89
CA LEU A 32 5.20 39.66 38.05
C LEU A 32 5.87 39.14 36.80
N GLU A 33 7.01 39.69 36.42
CA GLU A 33 7.85 39.16 35.29
C GLU A 33 9.10 38.49 35.84
N ALA A 34 9.32 37.25 35.46
CA ALA A 34 10.57 36.55 35.69
C ALA A 34 10.99 35.81 34.41
N MET A 35 12.27 35.87 34.04
CA MET A 35 12.81 35.22 32.84
C MET A 35 12.05 35.54 31.53
N LYS A 36 11.54 36.76 31.37
CA LYS A 36 10.68 37.23 30.25
C LYS A 36 9.31 36.55 30.15
N MET A 37 8.85 35.96 31.27
CA MET A 37 7.53 35.38 31.38
C MET A 37 6.74 36.11 32.47
N GLU A 38 5.46 36.36 32.24
CA GLU A 38 4.55 36.98 33.19
C GLU A 38 3.90 35.90 34.06
N HIS A 39 3.88 36.18 35.37
CA HIS A 39 3.28 35.32 36.38
C HIS A 39 2.14 36.07 37.07
N GLU A 40 0.94 35.55 37.00
CA GLU A 40 -0.21 36.04 37.71
C GLU A 40 -0.18 35.57 39.16
N ILE A 41 -0.13 36.51 40.11
CA ILE A 41 -0.23 36.17 41.53
C ILE A 41 -1.68 36.42 41.97
N ARG A 42 -2.30 35.36 42.47
CA ARG A 42 -3.73 35.32 42.79
C ARG A 42 -3.96 35.31 44.30
N ALA A 43 -5.06 35.89 44.73
CA ALA A 43 -5.49 35.90 46.13
C ALA A 43 -5.81 34.46 46.62
N PRO A 44 -5.17 33.94 47.68
CA PRO A 44 -5.41 32.60 48.21
C PRO A 44 -6.76 32.43 48.92
N SER A 45 -7.41 33.51 49.26
CA SER A 45 -8.75 33.60 49.87
C SER A 45 -9.32 35.00 49.69
N ALA A 46 -10.59 35.20 49.94
CA ALA A 46 -11.17 36.55 49.95
C ALA A 46 -10.43 37.43 51.00
N MET A 47 -9.92 38.60 50.55
CA MET A 47 -9.12 39.51 51.35
C MET A 47 -9.30 40.96 50.92
N ARG A 48 -9.01 41.89 51.83
CA ARG A 48 -8.92 43.31 51.53
C ARG A 48 -7.47 43.74 51.52
N ILE A 49 -7.02 44.38 50.44
CA ILE A 49 -5.66 44.91 50.31
C ILE A 49 -5.54 46.18 51.14
N THR A 50 -4.64 46.23 52.05
CA THR A 50 -4.43 47.41 52.92
C THR A 50 -3.29 48.28 52.42
N GLU A 51 -2.21 47.68 51.92
CA GLU A 51 -1.03 48.42 51.47
C GLU A 51 -0.30 47.63 50.39
N LEU A 52 0.18 48.31 49.34
CA LEU A 52 1.08 47.77 48.34
C LEU A 52 2.50 48.19 48.67
N LEU A 53 3.44 47.23 48.76
CA LEU A 53 4.79 47.52 49.25
C LEU A 53 5.78 47.79 48.11
N PHE A 54 5.42 47.53 46.88
CA PHE A 54 6.27 47.72 45.68
C PHE A 54 5.48 48.47 44.57
N ALA A 55 6.22 49.29 43.82
CA ALA A 55 5.70 49.95 42.63
C ALA A 55 5.93 49.09 41.37
N PRO A 56 5.15 49.29 40.28
CA PRO A 56 5.49 48.74 38.98
C PRO A 56 6.92 49.11 38.54
N GLY A 57 7.71 48.09 38.16
CA GLY A 57 9.13 48.25 37.83
C GLY A 57 10.08 47.79 38.92
N ASP A 58 9.65 47.69 40.19
CA ASP A 58 10.49 47.21 41.30
C ASP A 58 10.82 45.72 41.19
N VAL A 59 12.00 45.35 41.67
CA VAL A 59 12.44 43.95 41.75
C VAL A 59 12.14 43.42 43.13
N VAL A 60 11.48 42.29 43.20
CA VAL A 60 11.14 41.57 44.45
C VAL A 60 11.90 40.25 44.51
N GLN A 61 12.28 39.86 45.75
CA GLN A 61 12.98 38.59 45.98
C GLN A 61 11.98 37.45 46.22
N ASP A 62 12.49 36.21 46.13
CA ASP A 62 11.71 35.02 46.48
C ASP A 62 11.17 35.12 47.91
N ASN A 63 9.89 34.79 48.10
CA ASN A 63 9.17 34.84 49.38
C ASN A 63 9.03 36.24 49.98
N GLU A 64 9.33 37.33 49.27
CA GLU A 64 9.16 38.71 49.73
C GLU A 64 7.70 39.11 49.78
N VAL A 65 7.30 39.94 50.77
CA VAL A 65 5.92 40.35 50.97
C VAL A 65 5.56 41.42 49.97
N LEU A 66 4.62 41.15 49.09
CA LEU A 66 4.17 42.05 48.01
C LEU A 66 3.15 43.09 48.49
N CYS A 67 2.23 42.66 49.33
CA CYS A 67 1.20 43.53 49.89
C CYS A 67 0.74 43.04 51.27
N LEU A 68 0.22 43.98 52.07
CA LEU A 68 -0.45 43.67 53.31
C LEU A 68 -1.96 43.54 53.05
N CYS A 69 -2.59 42.57 53.73
CA CYS A 69 -4.02 42.31 53.55
C CYS A 69 -4.70 41.84 54.83
N GLU A 70 -5.99 42.12 54.93
CA GLU A 70 -6.86 41.67 56.01
C GLU A 70 -7.91 40.69 55.46
N PRO A 71 -8.37 39.70 56.28
CA PRO A 71 -9.48 38.86 55.86
C PRO A 71 -10.71 39.73 55.55
N ALA A 72 -11.27 39.67 54.35
CA ALA A 72 -12.56 40.29 54.10
C ALA A 72 -13.63 39.41 54.75
N ALA A 73 -14.53 40.03 55.55
CA ALA A 73 -15.71 39.33 56.04
C ALA A 73 -16.50 38.84 54.82
N ALA A 74 -16.89 37.57 54.85
CA ALA A 74 -17.66 36.97 53.77
C ALA A 74 -18.91 37.84 53.46
N VAL A 75 -18.96 38.40 52.25
CA VAL A 75 -20.21 38.94 51.74
C VAL A 75 -21.17 37.76 51.66
N ALA A 76 -22.28 37.86 52.43
CA ALA A 76 -23.27 36.79 52.54
C ALA A 76 -23.75 36.36 51.15
N ALA A 77 -23.62 35.10 50.90
CA ALA A 77 -24.26 34.45 49.75
C ALA A 77 -25.78 34.58 49.89
N LEU A 78 -26.45 35.03 48.87
CA LEU A 78 -27.89 34.96 48.71
C LEU A 78 -28.34 33.49 48.73
N PRO A 79 -29.54 33.17 49.25
CA PRO A 79 -29.95 31.79 49.53
C PRO A 79 -30.11 30.97 48.24
N GLU A 80 -29.60 29.74 48.27
CA GLU A 80 -29.88 28.71 47.29
C GLU A 80 -31.37 28.35 47.31
N ASP A 81 -32.06 28.61 46.21
CA ASP A 81 -33.39 28.10 45.97
C ASP A 81 -33.27 26.66 45.40
N SER A 82 -33.75 25.72 46.19
CA SER A 82 -33.76 24.30 45.83
C SER A 82 -34.88 24.01 44.85
N GLY A 83 -34.56 24.08 43.57
CA GLY A 83 -35.47 23.69 42.49
C GLY A 83 -34.75 22.76 41.51
N HIS A 84 -35.11 21.46 41.53
CA HIS A 84 -34.76 20.51 40.49
C HIS A 84 -35.27 21.02 39.15
N SER A 85 -34.41 21.50 38.30
CA SER A 85 -34.72 21.79 36.90
C SER A 85 -33.67 21.14 36.00
N LYS A 86 -34.22 20.37 35.04
CA LYS A 86 -33.55 19.67 33.95
C LYS A 86 -32.38 20.47 33.37
N ALA A 87 -31.26 19.81 33.19
CA ALA A 87 -30.08 20.31 32.45
C ALA A 87 -30.52 20.80 31.07
N ALA A 88 -30.79 22.13 30.96
CA ALA A 88 -30.75 22.82 29.68
C ALA A 88 -29.28 22.97 29.32
N ALA A 89 -28.90 22.45 28.17
CA ALA A 89 -27.59 22.69 27.59
C ALA A 89 -27.34 24.21 27.53
N GLN A 90 -26.50 24.70 28.43
CA GLN A 90 -25.97 26.07 28.30
C GLN A 90 -25.18 26.08 26.99
N THR A 91 -25.72 26.78 26.00
CA THR A 91 -24.92 27.28 24.89
C THR A 91 -23.86 28.18 25.51
N HIS A 92 -22.65 27.65 25.69
CA HIS A 92 -21.49 28.51 25.91
C HIS A 92 -21.42 29.43 24.68
N ASP A 93 -21.70 30.70 24.86
CA ASP A 93 -21.24 31.72 23.93
C ASP A 93 -19.74 31.47 23.77
N ALA A 94 -19.34 31.07 22.55
CA ALA A 94 -17.97 30.70 22.29
C ALA A 94 -17.09 31.92 22.64
N ALA A 95 -16.19 31.74 23.60
CA ALA A 95 -15.20 32.76 23.92
C ALA A 95 -14.54 33.22 22.62
N PRO A 96 -14.23 34.50 22.42
CA PRO A 96 -13.64 34.99 21.19
C PRO A 96 -12.38 34.19 20.88
N VAL A 97 -12.30 33.68 19.63
CA VAL A 97 -11.18 32.88 19.17
C VAL A 97 -9.91 33.73 19.30
N ARG A 98 -8.87 33.20 19.94
CA ARG A 98 -7.60 33.94 20.08
C ARG A 98 -7.02 34.26 18.70
N ALA A 99 -6.42 35.41 18.55
CA ALA A 99 -5.88 35.90 17.26
C ALA A 99 -4.82 35.00 16.64
N ASP A 100 -4.02 34.26 17.44
CA ASP A 100 -3.04 33.29 16.96
C ASP A 100 -3.75 32.04 16.38
N LEU A 101 -4.80 31.57 17.03
CA LEU A 101 -5.63 30.47 16.54
C LEU A 101 -6.40 30.88 15.28
N GLU A 102 -6.96 32.06 15.22
CA GLU A 102 -7.65 32.58 14.03
C GLU A 102 -6.72 32.63 12.82
N ARG A 103 -5.47 33.09 12.98
CA ARG A 103 -4.46 33.06 11.92
C ARG A 103 -4.15 31.65 11.47
N LEU A 104 -4.01 30.69 12.39
CA LEU A 104 -3.79 29.29 12.04
C LEU A 104 -4.95 28.71 11.24
N LEU A 105 -6.20 28.92 11.69
CA LEU A 105 -7.40 28.44 11.03
C LEU A 105 -7.56 29.03 9.62
N ALA A 106 -7.34 30.33 9.47
CA ALA A 106 -7.36 31.00 8.18
C ALA A 106 -6.29 30.44 7.23
N ARG A 107 -5.06 30.22 7.74
CA ARG A 107 -3.98 29.64 6.95
C ARG A 107 -4.25 28.16 6.59
N ALA A 108 -4.81 27.38 7.49
CA ALA A 108 -5.22 26.01 7.24
C ALA A 108 -6.34 25.91 6.21
N ALA A 109 -7.29 26.83 6.23
CA ALA A 109 -8.38 26.88 5.25
C ALA A 109 -7.86 27.03 3.80
N LEU A 110 -6.77 27.77 3.58
CA LEU A 110 -6.15 27.92 2.25
C LEU A 110 -5.61 26.62 1.68
N THR A 111 -5.37 25.61 2.50
CA THR A 111 -4.87 24.31 2.04
C THR A 111 -5.98 23.38 1.54
N GLN A 112 -7.25 23.71 1.81
CA GLN A 112 -8.40 22.88 1.49
C GLN A 112 -8.93 23.18 0.08
N ASP A 113 -9.59 22.18 -0.52
CA ASP A 113 -10.18 22.28 -1.86
C ASP A 113 -11.22 23.41 -1.97
N ALA A 114 -11.97 23.67 -0.90
CA ALA A 114 -12.95 24.75 -0.86
C ALA A 114 -12.36 26.15 -1.14
N SER A 115 -11.08 26.36 -0.88
CA SER A 115 -10.37 27.63 -1.17
C SER A 115 -9.89 27.75 -2.63
N ARG A 116 -10.02 26.68 -3.44
CA ARG A 116 -9.52 26.60 -4.82
C ARG A 116 -10.60 26.07 -5.80
N PRO A 117 -11.81 26.63 -5.81
CA PRO A 117 -12.96 26.08 -6.53
C PRO A 117 -12.72 25.94 -8.04
N GLU A 118 -11.99 26.88 -8.67
CA GLU A 118 -11.66 26.81 -10.10
C GLU A 118 -10.74 25.63 -10.45
N ALA A 119 -9.72 25.40 -9.63
CA ALA A 119 -8.78 24.29 -9.82
C ALA A 119 -9.50 22.94 -9.63
N VAL A 120 -10.36 22.83 -8.63
CA VAL A 120 -11.20 21.66 -8.37
C VAL A 120 -12.17 21.43 -9.53
N ALA A 121 -12.92 22.46 -9.96
CA ALA A 121 -13.84 22.34 -11.08
C ALA A 121 -13.14 21.90 -12.37
N LYS A 122 -11.96 22.45 -12.67
CA LYS A 122 -11.15 22.02 -13.81
C LYS A 122 -10.74 20.54 -13.69
N ARG A 123 -10.42 20.07 -12.50
CA ARG A 123 -10.09 18.66 -12.25
C ARG A 123 -11.30 17.76 -12.52
N HIS A 124 -12.45 18.12 -12.00
CA HIS A 124 -13.68 17.37 -12.17
C HIS A 124 -14.16 17.34 -13.63
N THR A 125 -13.94 18.41 -14.44
CA THR A 125 -14.25 18.38 -15.87
C THR A 125 -13.41 17.37 -16.67
N LEU A 126 -12.26 16.94 -16.12
CA LEU A 126 -11.44 15.86 -16.67
C LEU A 126 -11.87 14.47 -16.16
N GLY A 127 -12.92 14.39 -15.34
CA GLY A 127 -13.35 13.14 -14.71
C GLY A 127 -12.41 12.67 -13.59
N LEU A 128 -11.50 13.52 -13.08
CA LEU A 128 -10.50 13.19 -12.09
C LEU A 128 -10.83 13.81 -10.72
N ARG A 129 -10.47 13.12 -9.65
CA ARG A 129 -10.62 13.56 -8.26
C ARG A 129 -9.43 14.42 -7.84
N THR A 130 -9.61 15.23 -6.79
CA THR A 130 -8.50 15.91 -6.14
C THR A 130 -7.68 14.94 -5.29
N ALA A 131 -6.46 15.35 -4.93
CA ALA A 131 -5.61 14.59 -4.00
C ALA A 131 -6.30 14.38 -2.63
N ARG A 132 -7.06 15.39 -2.17
CA ARG A 132 -7.80 15.33 -0.90
C ARG A 132 -9.01 14.42 -0.95
N GLU A 133 -9.76 14.42 -2.05
CA GLU A 133 -10.87 13.50 -2.27
C GLU A 133 -10.39 12.03 -2.28
N ASN A 134 -9.28 11.75 -2.94
CA ASN A 134 -8.69 10.41 -2.98
C ASN A 134 -8.21 9.95 -1.59
N LEU A 135 -7.58 10.82 -0.81
CA LEU A 135 -7.16 10.49 0.56
C LEU A 135 -8.34 10.34 1.52
N ALA A 136 -9.41 11.15 1.35
CA ALA A 136 -10.62 11.04 2.14
C ALA A 136 -11.38 9.72 1.89
N ASP A 137 -11.35 9.21 0.65
CA ASP A 137 -11.95 7.92 0.28
C ASP A 137 -11.07 6.74 0.72
N LEU A 138 -9.75 6.89 0.64
CA LEU A 138 -8.80 5.86 1.06
C LEU A 138 -8.83 5.63 2.57
N CYS A 139 -8.81 6.69 3.36
CA CYS A 139 -8.71 6.60 4.82
C CYS A 139 -10.10 6.47 5.46
N ASP A 140 -10.16 5.71 6.54
CA ASP A 140 -11.36 5.64 7.36
C ASP A 140 -11.72 7.04 7.89
N ALA A 141 -13.02 7.34 7.98
CA ALA A 141 -13.52 8.68 8.29
C ALA A 141 -12.87 9.29 9.55
N ASN A 142 -12.44 10.54 9.43
CA ASN A 142 -11.82 11.33 10.53
C ASN A 142 -10.52 10.73 11.12
N THR A 143 -9.83 9.85 10.41
CA THR A 143 -8.59 9.25 10.91
C THR A 143 -7.32 9.85 10.32
N PHE A 144 -7.42 10.61 9.22
CA PHE A 144 -6.26 11.18 8.54
C PHE A 144 -5.72 12.40 9.27
N ILE A 145 -4.45 12.34 9.65
CA ILE A 145 -3.69 13.45 10.26
C ILE A 145 -2.63 13.91 9.27
N GLU A 146 -2.81 15.11 8.74
CA GLU A 146 -1.92 15.68 7.72
C GLU A 146 -0.62 16.22 8.32
N TYR A 147 0.50 15.84 7.71
CA TYR A 147 1.83 16.34 8.06
C TYR A 147 2.29 17.38 7.03
N GLY A 148 2.73 18.55 7.53
CA GLY A 148 3.27 19.61 6.69
C GLY A 148 2.24 20.31 5.80
N ALA A 149 0.96 20.41 6.22
CA ALA A 149 -0.10 21.08 5.47
C ALA A 149 0.24 22.54 5.12
N LEU A 150 0.96 23.24 5.99
CA LEU A 150 1.32 24.65 5.81
C LEU A 150 2.58 24.89 4.98
N ALA A 151 3.22 23.84 4.47
CA ALA A 151 4.37 23.99 3.56
C ALA A 151 3.96 24.69 2.26
N VAL A 152 4.87 25.47 1.71
CA VAL A 152 4.73 26.15 0.41
C VAL A 152 5.97 25.89 -0.44
N ALA A 153 5.88 26.12 -1.75
CA ALA A 153 7.02 25.96 -2.64
C ALA A 153 8.21 26.85 -2.23
N ALA A 154 9.43 26.37 -2.46
CA ALA A 154 10.67 27.07 -2.15
C ALA A 154 10.98 28.17 -3.18
N GLN A 155 10.05 29.13 -3.36
CA GLN A 155 10.07 30.17 -4.40
C GLN A 155 9.90 31.58 -3.85
N ARG A 156 10.28 31.84 -2.58
CA ARG A 156 10.12 33.14 -1.92
C ARG A 156 10.90 34.28 -2.61
N SER A 157 11.98 33.95 -3.29
CA SER A 157 12.76 34.90 -4.09
C SER A 157 12.03 35.38 -5.37
N ARG A 158 10.97 34.68 -5.80
CA ARG A 158 10.20 34.96 -7.03
C ARG A 158 8.75 35.32 -6.78
N ARG A 159 8.19 34.95 -5.64
CA ARG A 159 6.77 35.06 -5.33
C ARG A 159 6.59 35.58 -3.91
N SER A 160 5.53 36.38 -3.68
CA SER A 160 5.18 36.81 -2.33
C SER A 160 4.72 35.63 -1.46
N GLN A 161 4.83 35.77 -0.15
CA GLN A 161 4.37 34.75 0.79
C GLN A 161 2.87 34.45 0.61
N GLU A 162 2.05 35.50 0.43
CA GLU A 162 0.60 35.36 0.21
C GLU A 162 0.30 34.59 -1.08
N ASP A 163 1.03 34.87 -2.16
CA ASP A 163 0.86 34.16 -3.42
C ASP A 163 1.26 32.68 -3.30
N LEU A 164 2.35 32.37 -2.59
CA LEU A 164 2.76 31.00 -2.32
C LEU A 164 1.72 30.24 -1.49
N GLU A 165 1.15 30.89 -0.47
CA GLU A 165 0.14 30.29 0.39
C GLU A 165 -1.16 29.93 -0.34
N ARG A 166 -1.55 30.75 -1.31
CA ARG A 166 -2.76 30.53 -2.12
C ARG A 166 -2.55 29.50 -3.23
N HIS A 167 -1.40 29.51 -3.89
CA HIS A 167 -1.20 28.76 -5.13
C HIS A 167 -0.27 27.55 -5.00
N THR A 168 0.40 27.38 -3.85
CA THR A 168 1.27 26.22 -3.60
C THR A 168 0.99 25.54 -2.26
N PRO A 169 -0.31 25.28 -1.91
CA PRO A 169 -0.66 24.65 -0.66
C PRO A 169 0.01 23.29 -0.52
N ALA A 170 0.48 22.98 0.69
CA ALA A 170 1.18 21.75 1.04
C ALA A 170 2.40 21.44 0.14
N ASP A 171 2.89 22.41 -0.64
CA ASP A 171 3.90 22.26 -1.70
C ASP A 171 3.53 21.16 -2.73
N GLY A 172 2.24 21.02 -3.04
CA GLY A 172 1.75 20.04 -4.02
C GLY A 172 1.86 18.59 -3.58
N MET A 173 2.03 18.32 -2.28
CA MET A 173 2.12 16.97 -1.74
C MET A 173 1.33 16.87 -0.44
N VAL A 174 0.17 16.22 -0.46
CA VAL A 174 -0.63 15.94 0.74
C VAL A 174 -0.12 14.64 1.35
N THR A 175 0.34 14.69 2.60
CA THR A 175 0.95 13.54 3.28
C THR A 175 0.46 13.42 4.70
N GLY A 176 0.29 12.20 5.17
CA GLY A 176 -0.14 11.99 6.55
C GLY A 176 -0.20 10.53 6.97
N ILE A 177 -0.70 10.32 8.16
CA ILE A 177 -1.04 9.01 8.70
C ILE A 177 -2.56 8.96 8.86
N GLY A 178 -3.17 7.91 8.35
CA GLY A 178 -4.58 7.59 8.52
C GLY A 178 -4.78 6.14 8.89
N ARG A 179 -6.03 5.68 8.85
CA ARG A 179 -6.35 4.26 8.97
C ARG A 179 -7.02 3.77 7.69
N VAL A 180 -6.74 2.54 7.32
CA VAL A 180 -7.40 1.82 6.23
C VAL A 180 -7.83 0.47 6.81
N ASN A 181 -9.13 0.19 6.78
CA ASN A 181 -9.69 -0.98 7.46
C ASN A 181 -9.24 -1.06 8.93
N GLU A 182 -9.31 0.07 9.64
CA GLU A 182 -8.95 0.23 11.07
C GLU A 182 -7.43 0.12 11.37
N GLN A 183 -6.57 -0.17 10.39
CA GLN A 183 -5.13 -0.29 10.58
C GLN A 183 -4.39 0.98 10.10
N PRO A 184 -3.33 1.39 10.81
CA PRO A 184 -2.59 2.60 10.45
C PRO A 184 -1.85 2.44 9.13
N VAL A 185 -1.83 3.52 8.34
CA VAL A 185 -1.18 3.60 7.03
C VAL A 185 -0.57 4.98 6.83
N VAL A 186 0.55 5.06 6.15
CA VAL A 186 1.07 6.32 5.59
C VAL A 186 0.41 6.53 4.23
N ALA A 187 -0.31 7.63 4.07
CA ALA A 187 -0.98 8.00 2.83
C ALA A 187 -0.38 9.29 2.28
N MET A 188 -0.03 9.28 1.00
CA MET A 188 0.63 10.37 0.30
C MET A 188 0.01 10.57 -1.08
N ALA A 189 -0.29 11.83 -1.44
CA ALA A 189 -0.88 12.14 -2.74
C ALA A 189 -0.23 13.39 -3.34
N TYR A 190 0.29 13.27 -4.55
CA TYR A 190 0.68 14.42 -5.37
C TYR A 190 -0.57 15.18 -5.81
N ASP A 191 -0.57 16.49 -5.60
CA ASP A 191 -1.64 17.38 -6.07
C ASP A 191 -1.26 17.98 -7.43
N ALA A 192 -1.78 17.40 -8.50
CA ALA A 192 -1.51 17.86 -9.86
C ALA A 192 -2.04 19.28 -10.13
N THR A 193 -2.94 19.82 -9.30
CA THR A 193 -3.39 21.21 -9.41
C THR A 193 -2.36 22.22 -8.91
N VAL A 194 -1.35 21.75 -8.16
CA VAL A 194 -0.26 22.57 -7.63
C VAL A 194 1.01 22.33 -8.46
N LEU A 195 1.39 23.31 -9.26
CA LEU A 195 2.60 23.26 -10.09
C LEU A 195 2.74 21.94 -10.89
N ALA A 196 1.60 21.46 -11.42
CA ALA A 196 1.49 20.22 -12.20
C ALA A 196 2.02 18.95 -11.48
N GLY A 197 1.91 18.88 -10.17
CA GLY A 197 2.38 17.73 -9.38
C GLY A 197 3.89 17.51 -9.42
N THR A 198 4.67 18.56 -9.75
CA THR A 198 6.12 18.46 -9.81
C THR A 198 6.76 18.38 -8.43
N GLN A 199 7.87 17.65 -8.33
CA GLN A 199 8.62 17.44 -7.09
C GLN A 199 9.48 18.64 -6.74
N GLY A 200 9.14 19.36 -5.68
CA GLY A 200 9.90 20.48 -5.11
C GLY A 200 10.68 20.08 -3.87
N MET A 201 11.51 20.99 -3.38
CA MET A 201 12.38 20.74 -2.22
C MET A 201 11.58 20.42 -0.94
N ARG A 202 10.51 21.19 -0.68
CA ARG A 202 9.63 20.95 0.51
C ARG A 202 8.83 19.67 0.35
N ASN A 203 8.42 19.36 -0.87
CA ASN A 203 7.78 18.10 -1.23
C ASN A 203 8.70 16.91 -0.89
N HIS A 204 9.97 16.91 -1.31
CA HIS A 204 10.94 15.88 -0.93
C HIS A 204 11.11 15.76 0.59
N GLN A 205 11.27 16.88 1.31
CA GLN A 205 11.40 16.88 2.77
C GLN A 205 10.20 16.24 3.47
N LYS A 206 8.97 16.52 3.01
CA LYS A 206 7.75 15.90 3.52
C LYS A 206 7.72 14.41 3.24
N THR A 207 8.00 14.03 2.00
CA THR A 207 8.06 12.62 1.58
C THR A 207 9.08 11.86 2.41
N ASP A 208 10.31 12.34 2.53
CA ASP A 208 11.37 11.70 3.31
C ASP A 208 10.99 11.52 4.79
N ARG A 209 10.29 12.52 5.37
CA ARG A 209 9.76 12.42 6.74
C ARG A 209 8.76 11.27 6.88
N MET A 210 7.84 11.15 5.93
CA MET A 210 6.80 10.09 5.95
C MET A 210 7.39 8.70 5.70
N LEU A 211 8.36 8.58 4.78
CA LEU A 211 9.06 7.32 4.52
C LEU A 211 9.85 6.85 5.75
N GLY A 212 10.48 7.78 6.46
CA GLY A 212 11.16 7.48 7.73
C GLY A 212 10.20 6.94 8.79
N LEU A 213 9.02 7.56 8.93
CA LEU A 213 7.96 7.09 9.84
C LEU A 213 7.41 5.72 9.43
N ALA A 214 7.18 5.50 8.15
CA ALA A 214 6.71 4.22 7.61
C ALA A 214 7.70 3.10 7.94
N LEU A 215 8.99 3.30 7.68
CA LEU A 215 10.03 2.31 7.95
C LEU A 215 10.18 2.03 9.45
N GLN A 216 10.23 3.08 10.27
CA GLN A 216 10.44 2.98 11.72
C GLN A 216 9.27 2.26 12.41
N ASN A 217 8.04 2.52 12.00
CA ASN A 217 6.83 2.00 12.63
C ASN A 217 6.21 0.83 11.86
N LYS A 218 6.87 0.34 10.79
CA LYS A 218 6.37 -0.74 9.93
C LYS A 218 4.96 -0.47 9.38
N LEU A 219 4.72 0.75 8.93
CA LEU A 219 3.44 1.15 8.38
C LEU A 219 3.42 0.91 6.86
N PRO A 220 2.35 0.32 6.31
CA PRO A 220 2.11 0.30 4.87
C PRO A 220 2.09 1.71 4.29
N VAL A 221 2.42 1.83 3.01
CA VAL A 221 2.43 3.12 2.29
C VAL A 221 1.50 3.05 1.10
N VAL A 222 0.66 4.08 0.94
CA VAL A 222 -0.11 4.31 -0.30
C VAL A 222 0.33 5.64 -0.90
N LEU A 223 0.77 5.60 -2.15
CA LEU A 223 1.21 6.76 -2.92
C LEU A 223 0.30 6.96 -4.13
N PHE A 224 -0.43 8.07 -4.17
CA PHE A 224 -1.06 8.56 -5.41
C PHE A 224 0.01 9.32 -6.19
N ALA A 225 0.54 8.68 -7.24
CA ALA A 225 1.63 9.19 -8.04
C ALA A 225 1.10 9.89 -9.29
N GLU A 226 1.13 11.21 -9.29
CA GLU A 226 0.72 12.02 -10.42
C GLU A 226 1.66 13.22 -10.56
N GLY A 227 2.02 13.60 -11.79
CA GLY A 227 2.81 14.79 -12.07
C GLY A 227 4.05 14.56 -12.90
N GLY A 228 4.86 15.60 -13.07
CA GLY A 228 5.88 15.73 -14.09
C GLY A 228 7.35 15.64 -13.65
N GLY A 229 7.66 15.11 -12.50
CA GLY A 229 9.06 15.00 -12.04
C GLY A 229 9.59 16.28 -11.35
N GLY A 230 10.90 16.53 -11.41
CA GLY A 230 11.57 17.61 -10.69
C GLY A 230 11.10 19.00 -11.07
N ARG A 231 11.08 19.91 -10.09
CA ARG A 231 10.66 21.32 -10.24
C ARG A 231 11.87 22.25 -10.32
N PRO A 232 12.19 22.80 -11.51
CA PRO A 232 13.37 23.68 -11.66
C PRO A 232 13.17 25.08 -11.08
N GLY A 233 11.96 25.43 -10.64
CA GLY A 233 11.61 26.76 -10.15
C GLY A 233 11.90 27.01 -8.66
N ASP A 234 12.28 26.00 -7.90
CA ASP A 234 12.58 26.10 -6.47
C ASP A 234 14.00 26.65 -6.28
N VAL A 235 14.12 27.95 -6.00
CA VAL A 235 15.38 28.70 -6.02
C VAL A 235 15.76 29.33 -4.67
N ASP A 236 14.98 29.08 -3.61
CA ASP A 236 15.27 29.62 -2.28
C ASP A 236 16.51 28.99 -1.62
N MET A 237 16.99 27.88 -2.16
CA MET A 237 18.19 27.20 -1.70
C MET A 237 19.24 27.16 -2.83
N PRO A 238 20.52 27.32 -2.56
CA PRO A 238 21.56 27.23 -3.58
C PRO A 238 21.72 25.79 -4.04
N ILE A 239 20.99 25.40 -5.07
CA ILE A 239 20.96 24.06 -5.64
C ILE A 239 21.46 24.16 -7.09
N VAL A 240 22.46 23.34 -7.46
CA VAL A 240 22.92 23.23 -8.85
C VAL A 240 22.08 22.21 -9.62
N ALA A 241 22.04 20.97 -9.17
CA ALA A 241 21.39 19.86 -9.88
C ALA A 241 20.28 19.16 -9.08
N GLY A 242 20.19 19.39 -7.76
CA GLY A 242 19.20 18.74 -6.89
C GLY A 242 19.38 17.22 -6.70
N LEU A 243 20.57 16.67 -7.02
CA LEU A 243 20.84 15.22 -6.99
C LEU A 243 21.15 14.68 -5.60
N HIS A 244 21.14 15.52 -4.56
CA HIS A 244 21.39 15.15 -3.17
C HIS A 244 20.14 14.73 -2.40
N VAL A 245 18.96 14.69 -3.05
CA VAL A 245 17.70 14.29 -2.41
C VAL A 245 17.70 12.80 -2.09
N GLY A 246 17.36 12.47 -0.85
CA GLY A 246 17.34 11.07 -0.36
C GLY A 246 16.09 10.29 -0.71
N THR A 247 15.06 10.93 -1.26
CA THR A 247 13.69 10.38 -1.41
C THR A 247 13.66 9.06 -2.16
N PHE A 248 14.38 8.94 -3.30
CA PHE A 248 14.36 7.71 -4.09
C PHE A 248 14.96 6.52 -3.33
N ALA A 249 16.12 6.74 -2.67
CA ALA A 249 16.75 5.72 -1.85
C ALA A 249 15.90 5.34 -0.63
N SER A 250 15.29 6.34 0.02
CA SER A 250 14.41 6.13 1.18
C SER A 250 13.14 5.37 0.80
N PHE A 251 12.55 5.69 -0.37
CA PHE A 251 11.39 4.98 -0.88
C PHE A 251 11.73 3.53 -1.23
N ALA A 252 12.82 3.31 -1.97
CA ALA A 252 13.28 1.98 -2.35
C ALA A 252 13.61 1.09 -1.14
N ARG A 253 14.05 1.66 -0.02
CA ARG A 253 14.29 0.89 1.23
C ARG A 253 13.03 0.31 1.87
N LEU A 254 11.84 0.77 1.50
CA LEU A 254 10.58 0.18 1.96
C LEU A 254 10.29 -1.18 1.32
N ASN A 255 10.89 -1.45 0.15
CA ASN A 255 10.71 -2.70 -0.58
C ASN A 255 10.96 -3.91 0.32
N GLY A 256 9.97 -4.80 0.41
CA GLY A 256 10.00 -5.98 1.25
C GLY A 256 10.00 -5.73 2.78
N GLN A 257 9.86 -4.47 3.21
CA GLN A 257 9.77 -4.10 4.63
C GLN A 257 8.34 -3.85 5.09
N VAL A 258 7.56 -3.23 4.22
CA VAL A 258 6.15 -2.88 4.43
C VAL A 258 5.43 -2.97 3.09
N PRO A 259 4.12 -3.26 3.04
CA PRO A 259 3.35 -3.17 1.81
C PRO A 259 3.35 -1.75 1.23
N VAL A 260 3.66 -1.62 -0.05
CA VAL A 260 3.72 -0.33 -0.75
C VAL A 260 2.81 -0.36 -1.98
N VAL A 261 1.77 0.48 -1.97
CA VAL A 261 0.79 0.61 -3.04
C VAL A 261 1.02 1.91 -3.80
N GLY A 262 1.18 1.81 -5.10
CA GLY A 262 1.21 2.95 -6.01
C GLY A 262 -0.09 3.06 -6.80
N ILE A 263 -0.67 4.26 -6.85
CA ILE A 263 -1.88 4.54 -7.65
C ILE A 263 -1.54 5.62 -8.67
N ALA A 264 -1.82 5.35 -9.94
CA ALA A 264 -1.69 6.29 -11.04
C ALA A 264 -3.05 6.52 -11.70
N ALA A 265 -3.59 7.74 -11.54
CA ALA A 265 -4.92 8.09 -12.08
C ALA A 265 -4.85 9.20 -13.14
N GLY A 266 -3.67 9.61 -13.53
CA GLY A 266 -3.42 10.65 -14.54
C GLY A 266 -2.04 10.48 -15.15
N ARG A 267 -1.38 11.59 -15.42
CA ARG A 267 -0.03 11.60 -15.99
C ARG A 267 1.01 11.45 -14.89
N CYS A 268 1.80 10.40 -14.96
CA CYS A 268 2.86 10.08 -14.01
C CYS A 268 4.20 9.93 -14.75
N PHE A 269 5.07 10.95 -14.65
CA PHE A 269 6.33 11.00 -15.41
C PHE A 269 7.54 11.22 -14.51
N ALA A 270 8.71 10.84 -15.02
CA ALA A 270 10.03 11.07 -14.43
C ALA A 270 10.14 10.61 -12.97
N GLY A 271 10.50 11.50 -12.02
CA GLY A 271 10.66 11.13 -10.62
C GLY A 271 9.42 10.51 -9.97
N ASN A 272 8.22 10.97 -10.34
CA ASN A 272 6.97 10.40 -9.84
C ASN A 272 6.79 8.96 -10.35
N ALA A 273 7.13 8.69 -11.62
CA ALA A 273 7.09 7.34 -12.19
C ALA A 273 8.18 6.43 -11.60
N ALA A 274 9.35 6.98 -11.27
CA ALA A 274 10.43 6.21 -10.62
C ALA A 274 10.02 5.74 -9.22
N LEU A 275 9.34 6.58 -8.43
CA LEU A 275 8.77 6.17 -7.14
C LEU A 275 7.66 5.13 -7.32
N LEU A 276 6.77 5.34 -8.29
CA LEU A 276 5.71 4.40 -8.63
C LEU A 276 6.28 3.02 -8.97
N GLY A 277 7.35 2.96 -9.78
CA GLY A 277 8.03 1.72 -10.16
C GLY A 277 8.66 0.95 -9.00
N CYS A 278 8.90 1.60 -7.85
CA CYS A 278 9.39 0.95 -6.62
C CYS A 278 8.28 0.34 -5.76
N CYS A 279 7.00 0.50 -6.12
CA CYS A 279 5.89 -0.05 -5.36
C CYS A 279 5.74 -1.56 -5.55
N ASP A 280 5.17 -2.24 -4.56
CA ASP A 280 4.87 -3.67 -4.64
C ASP A 280 3.77 -3.96 -5.66
N VAL A 281 2.76 -3.08 -5.70
CA VAL A 281 1.63 -3.12 -6.63
C VAL A 281 1.38 -1.74 -7.21
N ILE A 282 1.14 -1.70 -8.51
CA ILE A 282 0.74 -0.51 -9.25
C ILE A 282 -0.70 -0.68 -9.72
N ILE A 283 -1.58 0.17 -9.20
CA ILE A 283 -2.98 0.27 -9.61
C ILE A 283 -3.09 1.50 -10.52
N ALA A 284 -3.64 1.34 -11.72
CA ALA A 284 -3.74 2.44 -12.66
C ALA A 284 -5.11 2.53 -13.30
N THR A 285 -5.58 3.75 -13.57
CA THR A 285 -6.80 3.96 -14.34
C THR A 285 -6.54 3.81 -15.84
N ARG A 286 -7.59 3.52 -16.64
CA ARG A 286 -7.46 3.34 -18.09
C ARG A 286 -6.90 4.56 -18.80
N ASP A 287 -7.15 5.75 -18.29
CA ASP A 287 -6.70 7.02 -18.88
C ASP A 287 -5.35 7.49 -18.36
N SER A 288 -4.66 6.68 -17.57
CA SER A 288 -3.35 7.02 -17.03
C SER A 288 -2.22 6.84 -18.06
N ASN A 289 -1.15 7.62 -17.85
CA ASN A 289 0.09 7.56 -18.59
C ASN A 289 1.27 7.44 -17.62
N ILE A 290 2.11 6.45 -17.80
CA ILE A 290 3.26 6.20 -16.94
C ILE A 290 4.53 6.14 -17.79
N GLY A 291 5.52 7.02 -17.53
CA GLY A 291 6.75 7.05 -18.31
C GLY A 291 7.91 7.74 -17.61
N MET A 292 9.13 7.35 -17.94
CA MET A 292 10.35 7.95 -17.36
C MET A 292 10.61 9.39 -17.80
N GLY A 293 9.97 9.87 -18.86
CA GLY A 293 10.05 11.24 -19.32
C GLY A 293 8.75 11.71 -19.92
N GLY A 294 8.32 12.92 -19.56
CA GLY A 294 7.16 13.58 -20.20
C GLY A 294 7.52 14.19 -21.55
N PRO A 295 6.52 14.74 -22.29
CA PRO A 295 6.71 15.30 -23.65
C PRO A 295 7.88 16.28 -23.76
N ALA A 296 7.99 17.24 -22.83
CA ALA A 296 9.07 18.25 -22.85
C ALA A 296 10.48 17.64 -22.72
N MET A 297 10.62 16.55 -21.97
CA MET A 297 11.90 15.86 -21.82
C MET A 297 12.25 15.08 -23.10
N VAL A 298 11.27 14.44 -23.73
CA VAL A 298 11.44 13.69 -24.98
C VAL A 298 11.82 14.65 -26.12
N GLU A 299 11.12 15.78 -26.23
CA GLU A 299 11.42 16.84 -27.20
C GLU A 299 12.78 17.48 -26.97
N GLY A 300 13.10 17.86 -25.72
CA GLY A 300 14.40 18.42 -25.35
C GLY A 300 15.58 17.46 -25.58
N GLY A 301 15.35 16.15 -25.54
CA GLY A 301 16.30 15.11 -25.91
C GLY A 301 16.43 14.85 -27.42
N GLY A 302 15.68 15.57 -28.26
CA GLY A 302 15.70 15.40 -29.72
C GLY A 302 15.07 14.10 -30.22
N LEU A 303 14.22 13.45 -29.40
CA LEU A 303 13.60 12.17 -29.72
C LEU A 303 12.26 12.32 -30.44
N GLY A 304 11.83 13.54 -30.74
CA GLY A 304 10.59 13.88 -31.41
C GLY A 304 9.59 14.63 -30.52
N VAL A 305 8.46 15.04 -31.12
CA VAL A 305 7.37 15.75 -30.43
C VAL A 305 6.21 14.80 -30.25
N PHE A 306 5.82 14.55 -29.01
CA PHE A 306 4.74 13.62 -28.68
C PHE A 306 3.72 14.28 -27.75
N LYS A 307 2.46 13.87 -27.89
CA LYS A 307 1.42 14.20 -26.91
C LYS A 307 1.60 13.35 -25.65
N PRO A 308 1.19 13.84 -24.48
CA PRO A 308 1.28 13.06 -23.23
C PRO A 308 0.64 11.65 -23.35
N GLU A 309 -0.49 11.54 -24.04
CA GLU A 309 -1.25 10.29 -24.23
C GLU A 309 -0.51 9.23 -25.06
N GLN A 310 0.53 9.62 -25.78
CA GLN A 310 1.39 8.72 -26.57
C GLN A 310 2.55 8.13 -25.76
N ILE A 311 2.82 8.67 -24.56
CA ILE A 311 3.94 8.25 -23.73
C ILE A 311 3.42 7.34 -22.62
N GLY A 312 3.73 6.04 -22.72
CA GLY A 312 3.35 5.04 -21.73
C GLY A 312 1.87 4.97 -21.38
N PRO A 313 0.95 4.88 -22.37
CA PRO A 313 -0.47 4.72 -22.09
C PRO A 313 -0.72 3.41 -21.32
N SER A 314 -1.76 3.39 -20.53
CA SER A 314 -2.11 2.26 -19.64
C SER A 314 -2.20 0.93 -20.37
N SER A 315 -2.68 0.90 -21.63
CA SER A 315 -2.75 -0.30 -22.46
C SER A 315 -1.38 -0.93 -22.75
N VAL A 316 -0.37 -0.10 -22.99
CA VAL A 316 1.02 -0.54 -23.17
C VAL A 316 1.61 -1.00 -21.85
N GLN A 317 1.40 -0.21 -20.78
CA GLN A 317 1.96 -0.47 -19.46
C GLN A 317 1.31 -1.69 -18.76
N GLN A 318 0.09 -2.05 -19.13
CA GLN A 318 -0.55 -3.29 -18.70
C GLN A 318 0.06 -4.50 -19.42
N ALA A 319 0.25 -4.38 -20.74
CA ALA A 319 0.77 -5.49 -21.56
C ALA A 319 2.23 -5.83 -21.27
N ASN A 320 3.03 -4.84 -20.83
CA ASN A 320 4.44 -5.02 -20.50
C ASN A 320 4.71 -5.27 -19.00
N GLY A 321 3.66 -5.33 -18.16
CA GLY A 321 3.79 -5.70 -16.75
C GLY A 321 4.10 -4.57 -15.77
N VAL A 322 4.12 -3.32 -16.19
CA VAL A 322 4.25 -2.16 -15.28
C VAL A 322 3.00 -2.02 -14.40
N ILE A 323 1.81 -2.21 -14.96
CA ILE A 323 0.55 -2.14 -14.22
C ILE A 323 0.15 -3.52 -13.70
N ASP A 324 -0.04 -3.63 -12.40
CA ASP A 324 -0.53 -4.86 -11.76
C ASP A 324 -2.05 -4.97 -11.83
N VAL A 325 -2.78 -3.86 -11.59
CA VAL A 325 -4.26 -3.83 -11.65
C VAL A 325 -4.72 -2.61 -12.44
N LEU A 326 -5.44 -2.84 -13.53
CA LEU A 326 -6.07 -1.79 -14.33
C LEU A 326 -7.53 -1.64 -13.91
N VAL A 327 -7.95 -0.41 -13.64
CA VAL A 327 -9.30 -0.05 -13.18
C VAL A 327 -9.89 1.06 -14.03
N ASP A 328 -11.20 1.31 -13.90
CA ASP A 328 -11.86 2.30 -14.71
C ASP A 328 -11.70 3.73 -14.18
N ASP A 329 -11.67 3.90 -12.84
CA ASP A 329 -11.61 5.19 -12.18
C ASP A 329 -10.86 5.15 -10.83
N GLU A 330 -10.73 6.33 -10.20
CA GLU A 330 -10.02 6.50 -8.93
C GLU A 330 -10.76 5.85 -7.75
N ALA A 331 -12.10 5.75 -7.79
CA ALA A 331 -12.86 5.09 -6.74
C ALA A 331 -12.56 3.58 -6.71
N GLN A 332 -12.52 2.96 -7.89
CA GLN A 332 -12.10 1.56 -8.01
C GLN A 332 -10.63 1.39 -7.60
N ALA A 333 -9.74 2.34 -7.96
CA ALA A 333 -8.34 2.29 -7.55
C ALA A 333 -8.20 2.28 -6.02
N VAL A 334 -8.95 3.13 -5.33
CA VAL A 334 -9.00 3.17 -3.86
C VAL A 334 -9.56 1.87 -3.30
N ALA A 335 -10.66 1.34 -3.84
CA ALA A 335 -11.23 0.07 -3.40
C ALA A 335 -10.25 -1.09 -3.53
N VAL A 336 -9.51 -1.17 -4.65
CA VAL A 336 -8.46 -2.16 -4.88
C VAL A 336 -7.29 -1.98 -3.90
N ALA A 337 -6.88 -0.74 -3.62
CA ALA A 337 -5.82 -0.46 -2.64
C ALA A 337 -6.23 -0.91 -1.22
N ARG A 338 -7.46 -0.62 -0.81
CA ARG A 338 -8.03 -1.08 0.46
C ARG A 338 -8.12 -2.62 0.52
N GLN A 339 -8.52 -3.26 -0.57
CA GLN A 339 -8.55 -4.72 -0.68
C GLN A 339 -7.12 -5.30 -0.58
N TYR A 340 -6.15 -4.76 -1.34
CA TYR A 340 -4.75 -5.19 -1.30
C TYR A 340 -4.18 -5.11 0.12
N LEU A 341 -4.34 -3.98 0.79
CA LEU A 341 -3.87 -3.81 2.16
C LEU A 341 -4.51 -4.80 3.14
N SER A 342 -5.76 -5.20 2.90
CA SER A 342 -6.47 -6.14 3.78
C SER A 342 -5.77 -7.49 3.91
N TYR A 343 -5.05 -7.95 2.90
CA TYR A 343 -4.34 -9.24 2.96
C TYR A 343 -3.17 -9.24 3.95
N PHE A 344 -2.67 -8.08 4.34
CA PHE A 344 -1.57 -7.92 5.31
C PHE A 344 -2.07 -7.57 6.72
N GLN A 345 -3.38 -7.52 6.92
CA GLN A 345 -4.04 -7.15 8.18
C GLN A 345 -4.52 -8.37 8.98
N GLY A 346 -4.04 -9.55 8.64
CA GLY A 346 -4.36 -10.79 9.34
C GLY A 346 -5.55 -11.56 8.78
N PRO A 347 -5.92 -12.68 9.44
CA PRO A 347 -7.02 -13.51 9.02
C PRO A 347 -8.38 -12.83 9.29
N ARG A 348 -9.41 -13.28 8.55
CA ARG A 348 -10.82 -12.87 8.72
C ARG A 348 -11.67 -14.07 9.10
N THR A 349 -12.74 -13.84 9.85
CA THR A 349 -13.70 -14.88 10.26
C THR A 349 -15.04 -14.78 9.51
N ASP A 350 -15.31 -13.62 8.93
CA ASP A 350 -16.53 -13.29 8.18
C ASP A 350 -16.42 -13.67 6.70
N VAL A 351 -16.03 -14.91 6.40
CA VAL A 351 -15.79 -15.39 5.04
C VAL A 351 -16.84 -16.40 4.59
N VAL A 352 -17.12 -16.42 3.30
CA VAL A 352 -18.05 -17.35 2.66
C VAL A 352 -17.26 -18.32 1.80
N ALA A 353 -17.41 -19.62 2.04
CA ALA A 353 -16.79 -20.65 1.22
C ALA A 353 -17.55 -20.82 -0.11
N PRO A 354 -16.85 -21.10 -1.22
CA PRO A 354 -17.51 -21.50 -2.47
C PRO A 354 -18.17 -22.88 -2.33
N PRO A 355 -19.07 -23.27 -3.27
CA PRO A 355 -19.69 -24.60 -3.26
C PRO A 355 -18.64 -25.72 -3.33
N GLU A 356 -18.73 -26.72 -2.45
CA GLU A 356 -17.71 -27.78 -2.34
C GLU A 356 -17.50 -28.57 -3.65
N ASN A 357 -18.58 -28.83 -4.39
CA ASN A 357 -18.53 -29.62 -5.63
C ASN A 357 -18.06 -28.83 -6.87
N ALA A 358 -17.92 -27.50 -6.77
CA ALA A 358 -17.57 -26.67 -7.93
C ALA A 358 -16.25 -27.11 -8.61
N LEU A 359 -15.29 -27.59 -7.82
CA LEU A 359 -13.98 -28.01 -8.34
C LEU A 359 -14.00 -29.31 -9.14
N ARG A 360 -15.01 -30.19 -8.95
CA ARG A 360 -15.12 -31.46 -9.70
C ARG A 360 -15.40 -31.25 -11.18
N GLU A 361 -15.97 -30.11 -11.56
CA GLU A 361 -16.37 -29.82 -12.95
C GLU A 361 -15.39 -28.92 -13.70
N VAL A 362 -14.36 -28.40 -13.03
CA VAL A 362 -13.40 -27.47 -13.62
C VAL A 362 -12.58 -28.10 -14.73
N VAL A 363 -12.01 -29.29 -14.49
CA VAL A 363 -11.18 -29.98 -15.49
C VAL A 363 -12.07 -30.87 -16.37
N PRO A 364 -12.12 -30.62 -17.70
CA PRO A 364 -12.93 -31.43 -18.61
C PRO A 364 -12.50 -32.90 -18.65
N GLN A 365 -13.46 -33.83 -18.83
CA GLN A 365 -13.17 -35.25 -19.02
C GLN A 365 -12.29 -35.52 -20.25
N ASN A 366 -12.49 -34.75 -21.33
CA ASN A 366 -11.59 -34.84 -22.49
C ASN A 366 -10.26 -34.15 -22.13
N ARG A 367 -9.20 -34.94 -22.02
CA ARG A 367 -7.85 -34.50 -21.62
C ARG A 367 -7.23 -33.44 -22.55
N LEU A 368 -7.67 -33.37 -23.80
CA LEU A 368 -7.18 -32.40 -24.80
C LEU A 368 -7.94 -31.07 -24.75
N ARG A 369 -9.10 -31.00 -24.04
CA ARG A 369 -9.91 -29.79 -23.99
C ARG A 369 -9.32 -28.81 -22.98
N VAL A 370 -9.13 -27.56 -23.41
CA VAL A 370 -8.69 -26.47 -22.55
C VAL A 370 -9.84 -25.95 -21.68
N TYR A 371 -9.51 -25.33 -20.56
CA TYR A 371 -10.45 -24.72 -19.62
C TYR A 371 -9.82 -23.48 -18.98
N ASP A 372 -10.60 -22.67 -18.32
CA ASP A 372 -10.13 -21.48 -17.59
C ASP A 372 -9.70 -21.86 -16.16
N ALA A 373 -8.42 -21.79 -15.88
CA ALA A 373 -7.90 -22.10 -14.53
C ALA A 373 -8.36 -21.12 -13.45
N ARG A 374 -8.92 -19.96 -13.84
CA ARG A 374 -9.53 -19.02 -12.88
C ARG A 374 -10.74 -19.62 -12.17
N ASP A 375 -11.45 -20.56 -12.80
CA ASP A 375 -12.55 -21.28 -12.15
C ASP A 375 -12.04 -22.14 -10.99
N ALA A 376 -10.85 -22.77 -11.14
CA ALA A 376 -10.19 -23.46 -10.04
C ALA A 376 -9.77 -22.50 -8.91
N MET A 377 -9.24 -21.32 -9.26
CA MET A 377 -8.88 -20.31 -8.27
C MET A 377 -10.11 -19.81 -7.50
N GLN A 378 -11.24 -19.60 -8.17
CA GLN A 378 -12.51 -19.23 -7.54
C GLN A 378 -13.06 -20.32 -6.63
N GLY A 379 -12.96 -21.59 -7.04
CA GLY A 379 -13.38 -22.73 -6.23
C GLY A 379 -12.51 -23.00 -5.00
N VAL A 380 -11.26 -22.48 -5.00
CA VAL A 380 -10.34 -22.57 -3.86
C VAL A 380 -10.47 -21.36 -2.93
N ALA A 381 -10.62 -20.15 -3.46
CA ALA A 381 -10.66 -18.92 -2.67
C ALA A 381 -12.01 -18.72 -1.96
N ASP A 382 -12.00 -18.00 -0.86
CA ASP A 382 -13.22 -17.50 -0.24
C ASP A 382 -13.92 -16.51 -1.19
N VAL A 383 -15.26 -16.55 -1.22
CA VAL A 383 -16.06 -15.76 -2.16
C VAL A 383 -15.74 -14.27 -2.04
N GLY A 384 -15.45 -13.60 -3.17
CA GLY A 384 -15.13 -12.19 -3.24
C GLY A 384 -13.72 -11.82 -2.74
N SER A 385 -12.88 -12.80 -2.39
CA SER A 385 -11.55 -12.53 -1.87
C SER A 385 -10.43 -12.53 -2.92
N LEU A 386 -10.69 -12.83 -4.18
CA LEU A 386 -9.66 -12.85 -5.23
C LEU A 386 -9.31 -11.44 -5.69
N LEU A 387 -8.02 -11.14 -5.72
CA LEU A 387 -7.45 -9.97 -6.36
C LEU A 387 -6.35 -10.43 -7.35
N HIS A 388 -6.70 -10.47 -8.63
CA HIS A 388 -5.76 -10.82 -9.68
C HIS A 388 -4.72 -9.73 -9.89
N LEU A 389 -3.44 -10.12 -10.00
CA LEU A 389 -2.32 -9.23 -10.28
C LEU A 389 -1.71 -9.53 -11.65
N ARG A 390 -1.34 -8.49 -12.40
CA ARG A 390 -0.70 -8.57 -13.73
C ARG A 390 -1.49 -9.42 -14.74
N SER A 391 -2.81 -9.28 -14.76
CA SER A 391 -3.67 -10.08 -15.65
C SER A 391 -3.35 -9.89 -17.14
N GLY A 392 -2.82 -8.72 -17.54
CA GLY A 392 -2.45 -8.40 -18.92
C GLY A 392 -1.01 -8.78 -19.29
N PHE A 393 -0.17 -9.20 -18.33
CA PHE A 393 1.22 -9.56 -18.54
C PHE A 393 1.48 -11.02 -18.13
N GLY A 394 2.37 -11.71 -18.82
CA GLY A 394 2.74 -13.09 -18.49
C GLY A 394 1.52 -14.00 -18.39
N VAL A 395 0.64 -13.95 -19.37
CA VAL A 395 -0.70 -14.56 -19.36
C VAL A 395 -0.69 -16.09 -19.26
N GLY A 396 0.48 -16.74 -19.41
CA GLY A 396 0.66 -18.18 -19.20
C GLY A 396 0.50 -18.63 -17.74
N ILE A 397 0.60 -17.72 -16.78
CA ILE A 397 0.36 -17.98 -15.36
C ILE A 397 -0.59 -16.90 -14.80
N HIS A 398 -1.61 -17.32 -14.05
CA HIS A 398 -2.43 -16.45 -13.23
C HIS A 398 -1.79 -16.29 -11.86
N THR A 399 -1.78 -15.07 -11.34
CA THR A 399 -1.37 -14.72 -9.98
C THR A 399 -2.47 -13.92 -9.30
N ALA A 400 -2.81 -14.26 -8.08
CA ALA A 400 -3.80 -13.53 -7.31
C ALA A 400 -3.50 -13.59 -5.82
N LEU A 401 -3.80 -12.51 -5.10
CA LEU A 401 -3.98 -12.58 -3.65
C LEU A 401 -5.40 -13.05 -3.37
N ALA A 402 -5.58 -13.85 -2.34
CA ALA A 402 -6.87 -14.43 -1.97
C ALA A 402 -6.94 -14.71 -0.47
N ARG A 403 -8.10 -15.22 -0.04
CA ARG A 403 -8.27 -15.83 1.28
C ARG A 403 -8.74 -17.27 1.12
N VAL A 404 -8.24 -18.14 1.97
CA VAL A 404 -8.68 -19.55 2.05
C VAL A 404 -8.96 -19.87 3.52
N GLY A 405 -10.22 -20.08 3.84
CA GLY A 405 -10.66 -20.21 5.24
C GLY A 405 -10.32 -18.96 6.07
N GLY A 406 -10.47 -17.77 5.48
CA GLY A 406 -10.17 -16.48 6.07
C GLY A 406 -8.70 -16.09 6.09
N ARG A 407 -7.77 -17.01 5.87
CA ARG A 407 -6.32 -16.74 5.87
C ARG A 407 -5.88 -16.13 4.54
N PRO A 408 -5.14 -15.03 4.53
CA PRO A 408 -4.58 -14.46 3.31
C PRO A 408 -3.48 -15.37 2.74
N VAL A 409 -3.52 -15.55 1.42
CA VAL A 409 -2.59 -16.40 0.65
C VAL A 409 -2.30 -15.81 -0.71
N GLY A 410 -1.19 -16.22 -1.32
CA GLY A 410 -0.94 -16.05 -2.75
C GLY A 410 -1.37 -17.30 -3.52
N LEU A 411 -2.08 -17.11 -4.63
CA LEU A 411 -2.48 -18.16 -5.56
C LEU A 411 -1.72 -18.04 -6.88
N LEU A 412 -1.13 -19.15 -7.33
CA LEU A 412 -0.54 -19.32 -8.66
C LEU A 412 -1.32 -20.40 -9.41
N ALA A 413 -1.62 -20.20 -10.69
CA ALA A 413 -2.22 -21.24 -11.54
C ALA A 413 -1.69 -21.12 -12.96
N ASN A 414 -1.35 -22.24 -13.60
CA ASN A 414 -1.06 -22.23 -15.03
C ASN A 414 -2.33 -21.89 -15.81
N ASN A 415 -2.17 -21.26 -16.96
CA ASN A 415 -3.28 -20.90 -17.84
C ASN A 415 -3.33 -21.83 -19.07
N PRO A 416 -4.16 -22.88 -19.07
CA PRO A 416 -4.28 -23.78 -20.22
C PRO A 416 -4.75 -23.11 -21.50
N LEU A 417 -5.41 -21.95 -21.42
CA LEU A 417 -5.87 -21.18 -22.57
C LEU A 417 -4.71 -20.48 -23.32
N HIS A 418 -3.54 -20.35 -22.69
CA HIS A 418 -2.33 -19.82 -23.31
C HIS A 418 -1.28 -20.91 -23.46
N LEU A 419 -0.85 -21.18 -24.70
CA LEU A 419 0.17 -22.20 -25.02
C LEU A 419 -0.08 -23.56 -24.35
N GLY A 420 -1.36 -23.93 -24.11
CA GLY A 420 -1.71 -25.18 -23.43
C GLY A 420 -1.22 -25.28 -21.97
N GLY A 421 -0.86 -24.16 -21.34
CA GLY A 421 -0.30 -24.09 -19.98
C GLY A 421 1.22 -24.10 -19.92
N ALA A 422 1.92 -24.06 -21.07
CA ALA A 422 3.37 -23.94 -21.10
C ALA A 422 3.84 -22.59 -20.55
N ILE A 423 4.98 -22.60 -19.86
CA ILE A 423 5.53 -21.43 -19.17
C ILE A 423 6.55 -20.75 -20.09
N ASP A 424 6.23 -19.56 -20.57
CA ASP A 424 7.11 -18.68 -21.32
C ASP A 424 7.87 -17.70 -20.40
N ALA A 425 8.78 -16.90 -20.95
CA ALA A 425 9.62 -15.98 -20.19
C ALA A 425 8.78 -14.96 -19.38
N PRO A 426 7.76 -14.26 -19.95
CA PRO A 426 6.95 -13.34 -19.16
C PRO A 426 6.17 -14.00 -18.03
N ALA A 427 5.67 -15.23 -18.25
CA ALA A 427 4.95 -15.98 -17.21
C ALA A 427 5.88 -16.41 -16.07
N ALA A 428 7.11 -16.82 -16.39
CA ALA A 428 8.12 -17.15 -15.40
C ALA A 428 8.53 -15.95 -14.55
N ASP A 429 8.75 -14.79 -15.17
CA ASP A 429 9.07 -13.54 -14.45
C ASP A 429 7.95 -13.12 -13.52
N LYS A 430 6.71 -13.16 -14.00
CA LYS A 430 5.52 -12.86 -13.20
C LYS A 430 5.41 -13.79 -11.99
N ALA A 431 5.58 -15.10 -12.18
CA ALA A 431 5.50 -16.08 -11.10
C ALA A 431 6.62 -15.86 -10.07
N ALA A 432 7.86 -15.66 -10.51
CA ALA A 432 9.00 -15.43 -9.63
C ALA A 432 8.82 -14.17 -8.76
N ARG A 433 8.42 -13.06 -9.39
CA ARG A 433 8.14 -11.83 -8.65
C ARG A 433 6.98 -11.99 -7.67
N PHE A 434 5.93 -12.70 -8.05
CA PHE A 434 4.80 -12.95 -7.16
C PHE A 434 5.19 -13.82 -5.95
N MET A 435 6.05 -14.82 -6.14
CA MET A 435 6.63 -15.60 -5.04
C MET A 435 7.43 -14.71 -4.09
N GLN A 436 8.23 -13.77 -4.61
CA GLN A 436 8.98 -12.81 -3.80
C GLN A 436 8.06 -11.89 -3.02
N LEU A 437 6.99 -11.38 -3.63
CA LEU A 437 5.97 -10.54 -2.97
C LEU A 437 5.36 -11.27 -1.77
N CYS A 438 4.88 -12.48 -1.97
CA CYS A 438 4.29 -13.29 -0.92
C CYS A 438 5.31 -13.61 0.18
N ASN A 439 6.52 -13.97 -0.19
CA ASN A 439 7.60 -14.27 0.75
C ASN A 439 7.99 -13.07 1.61
N ALA A 440 8.10 -11.88 1.01
CA ALA A 440 8.47 -10.65 1.71
C ALA A 440 7.45 -10.26 2.78
N HIS A 441 6.18 -10.49 2.51
CA HIS A 441 5.08 -10.11 3.40
C HIS A 441 4.48 -11.28 4.19
N GLY A 442 5.10 -12.46 4.17
CA GLY A 442 4.69 -13.59 5.01
C GLY A 442 3.41 -14.29 4.57
N LEU A 443 3.02 -14.18 3.30
CA LEU A 443 1.84 -14.83 2.76
C LEU A 443 2.17 -16.25 2.28
N PRO A 444 1.50 -17.30 2.79
CA PRO A 444 1.62 -18.65 2.23
C PRO A 444 1.23 -18.70 0.76
N LEU A 445 1.85 -19.59 0.00
CA LEU A 445 1.61 -19.77 -1.43
C LEU A 445 0.86 -21.07 -1.71
N ILE A 446 -0.09 -21.02 -2.62
CA ILE A 446 -0.82 -22.16 -3.14
C ILE A 446 -0.63 -22.19 -4.67
N SER A 447 -0.20 -23.31 -5.20
CA SER A 447 0.00 -23.54 -6.62
C SER A 447 -0.98 -24.57 -7.18
N LEU A 448 -1.70 -24.17 -8.22
CA LEU A 448 -2.61 -25.02 -8.99
C LEU A 448 -1.94 -25.34 -10.33
N VAL A 449 -1.48 -26.60 -10.49
CA VAL A 449 -0.57 -26.99 -11.57
C VAL A 449 -1.32 -27.65 -12.72
N ASP A 450 -1.17 -27.11 -13.93
CA ASP A 450 -1.54 -27.74 -15.20
C ASP A 450 -0.59 -27.24 -16.31
N THR A 451 0.60 -27.82 -16.39
CA THR A 451 1.62 -27.38 -17.35
C THR A 451 2.27 -28.53 -18.09
N PRO A 452 2.46 -28.40 -19.42
CA PRO A 452 3.29 -29.34 -20.20
C PRO A 452 4.79 -29.09 -20.05
N GLY A 453 5.21 -28.10 -19.27
CA GLY A 453 6.58 -27.69 -19.07
C GLY A 453 6.89 -26.27 -19.47
N PHE A 454 8.15 -25.93 -19.56
CA PHE A 454 8.61 -24.66 -20.11
C PHE A 454 8.49 -24.63 -21.63
N MET A 455 8.27 -23.44 -22.20
CA MET A 455 8.43 -23.26 -23.65
C MET A 455 9.86 -23.52 -24.07
N VAL A 456 10.00 -24.15 -25.25
CA VAL A 456 11.29 -24.52 -25.84
C VAL A 456 11.31 -24.16 -27.32
N GLY A 457 12.50 -24.08 -27.91
CA GLY A 457 12.68 -23.82 -29.34
C GLY A 457 13.55 -22.59 -29.61
N PRO A 458 14.10 -22.46 -30.83
CA PRO A 458 15.07 -21.42 -31.17
C PRO A 458 14.57 -19.99 -30.89
N ASP A 459 13.32 -19.68 -31.22
CA ASP A 459 12.73 -18.34 -31.02
C ASP A 459 12.56 -18.04 -29.52
N THR A 460 12.20 -19.05 -28.73
CA THR A 460 12.07 -18.94 -27.27
C THR A 460 13.44 -18.73 -26.63
N GLU A 461 14.45 -19.50 -27.04
CA GLU A 461 15.81 -19.33 -26.50
C GLU A 461 16.43 -17.98 -26.87
N ALA A 462 16.06 -17.39 -28.01
CA ALA A 462 16.49 -16.05 -28.41
C ALA A 462 16.02 -14.95 -27.42
N THR A 463 14.99 -15.22 -26.61
CA THR A 463 14.50 -14.32 -25.55
C THR A 463 15.14 -14.56 -24.17
N ALA A 464 16.23 -15.33 -24.09
CA ALA A 464 16.92 -15.70 -22.86
C ALA A 464 16.05 -16.54 -21.89
N GLN A 465 15.22 -17.44 -22.42
CA GLN A 465 14.29 -18.31 -21.69
C GLN A 465 14.93 -18.95 -20.44
N VAL A 466 16.15 -19.47 -20.57
CA VAL A 466 16.90 -20.13 -19.47
C VAL A 466 17.00 -19.21 -18.23
N ARG A 467 17.27 -17.91 -18.43
CA ARG A 467 17.40 -16.97 -17.31
C ARG A 467 16.05 -16.65 -16.68
N HIS A 468 15.03 -16.45 -17.50
CA HIS A 468 13.68 -16.14 -17.03
C HIS A 468 13.08 -17.29 -16.22
N VAL A 469 13.10 -18.53 -16.75
CA VAL A 469 12.53 -19.68 -16.03
C VAL A 469 13.32 -20.05 -14.77
N SER A 470 14.65 -19.87 -14.78
CA SER A 470 15.50 -20.12 -13.61
C SER A 470 15.17 -19.19 -12.43
N ARG A 471 14.58 -18.01 -12.68
CA ARG A 471 14.10 -17.12 -11.60
C ARG A 471 13.05 -17.79 -10.72
N MET A 472 12.18 -18.64 -11.29
CA MET A 472 11.19 -19.39 -10.50
C MET A 472 11.88 -20.32 -9.48
N PHE A 473 12.91 -21.05 -9.89
CA PHE A 473 13.67 -21.92 -8.97
C PHE A 473 14.43 -21.12 -7.91
N VAL A 474 15.07 -20.02 -8.30
CA VAL A 474 15.78 -19.16 -7.35
C VAL A 474 14.82 -18.53 -6.34
N ALA A 475 13.69 -18.01 -6.80
CA ALA A 475 12.67 -17.44 -5.89
C ALA A 475 12.13 -18.51 -4.94
N ALA A 476 11.80 -19.71 -5.47
CA ALA A 476 11.29 -20.82 -4.68
C ALA A 476 12.28 -21.31 -3.61
N ALA A 477 13.58 -21.41 -3.95
CA ALA A 477 14.62 -21.85 -3.01
C ALA A 477 14.82 -20.89 -1.81
N HIS A 478 14.38 -19.64 -1.93
CA HIS A 478 14.49 -18.62 -0.87
C HIS A 478 13.16 -18.35 -0.15
N LEU A 479 12.12 -19.14 -0.41
CA LEU A 479 10.84 -19.02 0.29
C LEU A 479 10.99 -19.37 1.78
N ARG A 480 10.43 -18.51 2.61
CA ARG A 480 10.32 -18.68 4.06
C ARG A 480 8.87 -18.88 4.48
N VAL A 481 7.96 -18.80 3.53
CA VAL A 481 6.53 -19.01 3.72
C VAL A 481 6.14 -20.42 3.29
N PRO A 482 5.08 -21.00 3.88
CA PRO A 482 4.56 -22.30 3.44
C PRO A 482 4.14 -22.26 1.96
N TYR A 483 4.45 -23.35 1.26
CA TYR A 483 4.05 -23.58 -0.13
C TYR A 483 3.25 -24.87 -0.22
N LEU A 484 2.08 -24.85 -0.85
CA LEU A 484 1.18 -25.98 -1.01
C LEU A 484 0.87 -26.15 -2.48
N SER A 485 0.85 -27.39 -2.98
CA SER A 485 0.65 -27.67 -4.42
C SER A 485 -0.47 -28.65 -4.66
N VAL A 486 -1.26 -28.37 -5.70
CA VAL A 486 -2.30 -29.28 -6.21
C VAL A 486 -2.11 -29.40 -7.72
N VAL A 487 -1.81 -30.62 -8.20
CA VAL A 487 -1.73 -30.91 -9.63
C VAL A 487 -3.12 -31.28 -10.15
N MET A 488 -3.67 -30.40 -11.00
CA MET A 488 -5.04 -30.56 -11.50
C MET A 488 -5.09 -31.46 -12.73
N ARG A 489 -4.10 -31.34 -13.63
CA ARG A 489 -4.03 -32.14 -14.87
C ARG A 489 -2.57 -32.42 -15.27
N LYS A 490 -1.95 -31.65 -16.16
CA LYS A 490 -0.57 -31.90 -16.61
C LYS A 490 0.45 -31.46 -15.56
N GLY A 491 1.32 -32.41 -15.17
CA GLY A 491 2.44 -32.17 -14.28
C GLY A 491 3.75 -32.62 -14.97
N TYR A 492 4.17 -31.91 -16.05
CA TYR A 492 5.30 -32.41 -16.85
C TYR A 492 6.59 -31.63 -16.64
N GLY A 493 7.67 -32.38 -16.48
CA GLY A 493 9.04 -31.93 -16.54
C GLY A 493 9.38 -30.77 -15.57
N LEU A 494 10.38 -29.99 -15.96
CA LEU A 494 10.91 -28.89 -15.12
C LEU A 494 9.89 -27.78 -14.86
N GLY A 495 8.91 -27.56 -15.75
CA GLY A 495 7.87 -26.60 -15.54
C GLY A 495 6.97 -26.96 -14.36
N ALA A 496 6.59 -28.24 -14.23
CA ALA A 496 5.85 -28.73 -13.06
C ALA A 496 6.69 -28.63 -11.79
N MET A 497 7.98 -28.95 -11.83
CA MET A 497 8.90 -28.78 -10.70
C MET A 497 8.99 -27.30 -10.26
N ALA A 498 9.05 -26.36 -11.20
CA ALA A 498 9.07 -24.94 -10.89
C ALA A 498 7.76 -24.46 -10.23
N MET A 499 6.62 -25.00 -10.65
CA MET A 499 5.31 -24.73 -10.04
C MET A 499 5.14 -25.40 -8.66
N THR A 500 5.97 -26.38 -8.32
CA THR A 500 5.99 -27.06 -7.02
C THR A 500 7.24 -26.71 -6.20
N ALA A 501 7.65 -25.45 -6.26
CA ALA A 501 8.77 -24.89 -5.48
C ALA A 501 10.11 -25.65 -5.66
N GLY A 502 10.37 -26.23 -6.84
CA GLY A 502 11.62 -26.91 -7.18
C GLY A 502 11.53 -28.44 -7.24
N GLY A 503 10.44 -29.02 -6.76
CA GLY A 503 10.19 -30.47 -6.81
C GLY A 503 8.96 -30.88 -6.03
N PHE A 504 8.39 -32.06 -6.30
CA PHE A 504 7.11 -32.46 -5.71
C PHE A 504 7.15 -32.69 -4.19
N HIS A 505 8.32 -32.82 -3.59
CA HIS A 505 8.50 -32.92 -2.14
C HIS A 505 9.01 -31.63 -1.48
N SER A 506 9.13 -30.52 -2.24
CA SER A 506 9.51 -29.22 -1.70
C SER A 506 8.34 -28.50 -1.00
N PRO A 507 7.08 -28.57 -1.50
CA PRO A 507 5.92 -28.02 -0.80
C PRO A 507 5.63 -28.71 0.53
N LEU A 508 4.77 -28.11 1.36
CA LEU A 508 4.23 -28.76 2.57
C LEU A 508 3.49 -30.07 2.22
N PHE A 509 2.81 -30.07 1.11
CA PHE A 509 2.30 -31.24 0.42
C PHE A 509 2.16 -30.97 -1.08
N THR A 510 2.24 -32.05 -1.88
CA THR A 510 1.82 -32.09 -3.28
C THR A 510 0.71 -33.10 -3.41
N ALA A 511 -0.55 -32.62 -3.52
CA ALA A 511 -1.70 -33.47 -3.84
C ALA A 511 -2.02 -33.40 -5.33
N ALA A 512 -2.70 -34.40 -5.84
CA ALA A 512 -3.17 -34.41 -7.21
C ALA A 512 -4.67 -34.72 -7.30
N TRP A 513 -5.34 -34.19 -8.32
CA TRP A 513 -6.65 -34.65 -8.70
C TRP A 513 -6.58 -35.97 -9.50
N PRO A 514 -7.65 -36.76 -9.55
CA PRO A 514 -7.65 -37.99 -10.35
C PRO A 514 -7.39 -37.77 -11.86
N THR A 515 -7.60 -36.56 -12.34
CA THR A 515 -7.34 -36.09 -13.72
C THR A 515 -5.86 -35.78 -13.99
N ALA A 516 -5.01 -35.83 -12.95
CA ALA A 516 -3.60 -35.50 -13.12
C ALA A 516 -2.81 -36.59 -13.81
N GLU A 517 -1.94 -36.16 -14.71
CA GLU A 517 -1.02 -37.01 -15.48
C GLU A 517 0.40 -36.44 -15.43
N PHE A 518 1.37 -37.28 -15.29
CA PHE A 518 2.77 -36.91 -15.01
C PHE A 518 3.74 -37.53 -16.04
N GLY A 519 4.86 -36.86 -16.25
CA GLY A 519 5.89 -37.33 -17.13
C GLY A 519 7.10 -36.40 -17.15
N ALA A 520 8.24 -36.92 -17.59
CA ALA A 520 9.44 -36.11 -17.76
C ALA A 520 9.29 -35.03 -18.86
N MET A 521 8.35 -35.21 -19.77
CA MET A 521 7.97 -34.31 -20.85
C MET A 521 6.54 -34.63 -21.30
N GLY A 522 5.99 -33.90 -22.25
CA GLY A 522 4.67 -34.18 -22.82
C GLY A 522 4.60 -35.63 -23.35
N LEU A 523 3.56 -36.38 -22.97
CA LEU A 523 3.49 -37.84 -23.16
C LEU A 523 3.51 -38.23 -24.62
N GLU A 524 2.88 -37.47 -25.52
CA GLU A 524 2.95 -37.70 -26.97
C GLU A 524 4.38 -37.58 -27.51
N GLY A 525 5.13 -36.58 -27.03
CA GLY A 525 6.56 -36.41 -27.36
C GLY A 525 7.41 -37.54 -26.80
N ALA A 526 7.14 -37.98 -25.57
CA ALA A 526 7.84 -39.08 -24.92
C ALA A 526 7.68 -40.39 -25.70
N VAL A 527 6.47 -40.68 -26.18
CA VAL A 527 6.20 -41.85 -27.04
C VAL A 527 6.99 -41.76 -28.35
N ARG A 528 6.94 -40.63 -29.05
CA ARG A 528 7.64 -40.45 -30.34
C ARG A 528 9.16 -40.56 -30.21
N LEU A 529 9.72 -40.13 -29.09
CA LEU A 529 11.17 -40.20 -28.85
C LEU A 529 11.59 -41.55 -28.29
N GLY A 530 10.89 -42.03 -27.27
CA GLY A 530 11.26 -43.26 -26.56
C GLY A 530 11.03 -44.52 -27.37
N PHE A 531 9.98 -44.53 -28.21
CA PHE A 531 9.61 -45.70 -29.04
C PHE A 531 9.81 -45.43 -30.53
N ARG A 532 10.76 -44.54 -30.88
CA ARG A 532 11.04 -44.17 -32.27
C ARG A 532 11.33 -45.40 -33.13
N LYS A 533 12.15 -46.33 -32.66
CA LYS A 533 12.54 -47.53 -33.42
C LYS A 533 11.36 -48.45 -33.70
N GLU A 534 10.48 -48.61 -32.72
CA GLU A 534 9.27 -49.44 -32.83
C GLU A 534 8.27 -48.81 -33.79
N LEU A 535 8.08 -47.51 -33.71
CA LEU A 535 7.20 -46.77 -34.61
C LEU A 535 7.72 -46.75 -36.05
N ASP A 536 9.03 -46.56 -36.26
CA ASP A 536 9.65 -46.51 -37.58
C ASP A 536 9.71 -47.90 -38.24
N ALA A 537 9.63 -49.00 -37.48
CA ALA A 537 9.54 -50.35 -37.98
C ALA A 537 8.17 -50.67 -38.62
N VAL A 538 7.13 -49.86 -38.31
CA VAL A 538 5.78 -50.01 -38.89
C VAL A 538 5.60 -48.97 -40.00
N PRO A 539 5.17 -49.39 -41.23
CA PRO A 539 4.91 -48.45 -42.31
C PRO A 539 3.93 -47.34 -41.92
N ASP A 540 4.09 -46.12 -42.50
CA ASP A 540 3.17 -45.02 -42.29
C ASP A 540 1.74 -45.42 -42.66
N GLY A 541 0.82 -45.15 -41.75
CA GLY A 541 -0.58 -45.48 -41.97
C GLY A 541 -1.33 -45.85 -40.68
N PRO A 542 -2.52 -46.42 -40.80
CA PRO A 542 -3.38 -46.75 -39.66
C PRO A 542 -2.75 -47.66 -38.61
N GLN A 543 -1.87 -48.56 -39.03
CA GLN A 543 -1.20 -49.51 -38.12
C GLN A 543 -0.18 -48.78 -37.21
N ARG A 544 0.63 -47.84 -37.78
CA ARG A 544 1.55 -47.03 -36.98
C ARG A 544 0.78 -46.11 -36.02
N GLN A 545 -0.33 -45.54 -36.46
CA GLN A 545 -1.19 -44.71 -35.63
C GLN A 545 -1.78 -45.52 -34.47
N ALA A 546 -2.28 -46.74 -34.73
CA ALA A 546 -2.80 -47.62 -33.68
C ALA A 546 -1.71 -48.00 -32.65
N LEU A 547 -0.49 -48.32 -33.11
CA LEU A 547 0.63 -48.57 -32.21
C LEU A 547 0.99 -47.33 -31.37
N PHE A 548 1.00 -46.15 -32.00
CA PHE A 548 1.23 -44.88 -31.27
C PHE A 548 0.17 -44.66 -30.16
N GLU A 549 -1.11 -44.87 -30.48
CA GLU A 549 -2.22 -44.71 -29.52
C GLU A 549 -2.14 -45.74 -28.39
N GLU A 550 -1.76 -46.99 -28.67
CA GLU A 550 -1.54 -48.00 -27.63
C GLU A 550 -0.39 -47.60 -26.68
N LEU A 551 0.77 -47.19 -27.28
CA LEU A 551 1.91 -46.75 -26.49
C LEU A 551 1.59 -45.48 -25.66
N LEU A 552 0.82 -44.54 -26.21
CA LEU A 552 0.39 -43.35 -25.52
C LEU A 552 -0.55 -43.70 -24.37
N ALA A 553 -1.55 -44.56 -24.59
CA ALA A 553 -2.46 -45.01 -23.53
C ALA A 553 -1.69 -45.64 -22.36
N ARG A 554 -0.67 -46.47 -22.66
CA ARG A 554 0.20 -47.05 -21.63
C ARG A 554 1.01 -45.99 -20.86
N GLN A 555 1.53 -44.95 -21.58
CA GLN A 555 2.23 -43.84 -20.90
C GLN A 555 1.30 -43.00 -20.03
N VAL A 556 0.07 -42.77 -20.45
CA VAL A 556 -0.96 -42.05 -19.66
C VAL A 556 -1.29 -42.85 -18.40
N ASP A 557 -1.48 -44.16 -18.49
CA ASP A 557 -1.75 -45.03 -17.34
C ASP A 557 -0.56 -45.06 -16.35
N ASN A 558 0.65 -45.25 -16.86
CA ASN A 558 1.88 -45.24 -16.06
C ASN A 558 2.12 -43.87 -15.35
N GLY A 559 1.78 -42.78 -16.00
CA GLY A 559 1.88 -41.41 -15.45
C GLY A 559 0.65 -40.94 -14.70
N SER A 560 -0.31 -41.82 -14.39
CA SER A 560 -1.52 -41.44 -13.68
C SER A 560 -1.24 -40.99 -12.23
N ALA A 561 -2.08 -40.12 -11.69
CA ALA A 561 -1.97 -39.65 -10.31
C ALA A 561 -1.91 -40.82 -9.30
N ILE A 562 -2.70 -41.86 -9.53
CA ILE A 562 -2.76 -43.04 -8.66
C ILE A 562 -1.40 -43.77 -8.66
N HIS A 563 -0.79 -43.92 -9.82
CA HIS A 563 0.53 -44.56 -9.95
C HIS A 563 1.61 -43.73 -9.22
N MET A 564 1.62 -42.41 -9.43
CA MET A 564 2.54 -41.49 -8.74
C MET A 564 2.41 -41.55 -7.21
N ALA A 565 1.19 -41.65 -6.70
CA ALA A 565 0.96 -41.82 -5.27
C ALA A 565 1.42 -43.20 -4.75
N THR A 566 1.31 -44.25 -5.57
CA THR A 566 1.78 -45.61 -5.23
C THR A 566 3.30 -45.67 -5.06
N THR A 567 4.03 -44.85 -5.80
CA THR A 567 5.50 -44.73 -5.71
C THR A 567 5.98 -43.64 -4.75
N LEU A 568 5.04 -42.94 -4.11
CA LEU A 568 5.31 -41.82 -3.20
C LEU A 568 6.02 -40.65 -3.88
N GLU A 569 5.84 -40.46 -5.18
CA GLU A 569 6.33 -39.28 -5.89
C GLU A 569 5.44 -38.02 -5.62
N ILE A 570 4.19 -38.26 -5.17
CA ILE A 570 3.29 -37.24 -4.60
C ILE A 570 2.70 -37.78 -3.30
N ASP A 571 2.15 -36.87 -2.45
CA ASP A 571 1.67 -37.24 -1.12
C ASP A 571 0.28 -37.88 -1.17
N ALA A 572 -0.60 -37.45 -2.08
CA ALA A 572 -1.96 -37.97 -2.15
C ALA A 572 -2.65 -37.70 -3.50
N VAL A 573 -3.63 -38.56 -3.79
CA VAL A 573 -4.67 -38.28 -4.78
C VAL A 573 -5.96 -37.94 -4.04
N ILE A 574 -6.55 -36.79 -4.33
CA ILE A 574 -7.71 -36.26 -3.61
C ILE A 574 -8.88 -36.01 -4.54
N ASP A 575 -10.10 -36.15 -4.02
CA ASP A 575 -11.29 -35.63 -4.69
C ASP A 575 -11.15 -34.09 -4.83
N PRO A 576 -11.37 -33.51 -6.01
CA PRO A 576 -11.33 -32.06 -6.18
C PRO A 576 -12.16 -31.29 -5.15
N ALA A 577 -13.29 -31.82 -4.72
CA ALA A 577 -14.15 -31.23 -3.66
C ALA A 577 -13.44 -31.14 -2.29
N GLN A 578 -12.43 -31.96 -2.03
CA GLN A 578 -11.66 -31.95 -0.78
C GLN A 578 -10.49 -30.93 -0.81
N THR A 579 -10.22 -30.32 -1.95
CA THR A 579 -9.06 -29.43 -2.13
C THR A 579 -9.01 -28.33 -1.06
N ARG A 580 -10.11 -27.64 -0.78
CA ARG A 580 -10.15 -26.61 0.26
C ARG A 580 -9.86 -27.16 1.65
N HIS A 581 -10.38 -28.33 1.97
CA HIS A 581 -10.14 -28.99 3.27
C HIS A 581 -8.63 -29.28 3.45
N TRP A 582 -7.97 -29.84 2.44
CA TRP A 582 -6.52 -30.08 2.43
C TRP A 582 -5.73 -28.78 2.61
N LEU A 583 -6.07 -27.75 1.84
CA LEU A 583 -5.41 -26.46 1.91
C LEU A 583 -5.56 -25.80 3.28
N ILE A 584 -6.77 -25.76 3.85
CA ILE A 584 -7.04 -25.17 5.18
C ILE A 584 -6.26 -25.93 6.26
N THR A 585 -6.29 -27.26 6.24
CA THR A 585 -5.55 -28.10 7.19
C THR A 585 -4.05 -27.89 7.08
N GLY A 586 -3.51 -27.83 5.85
CA GLY A 586 -2.10 -27.53 5.60
C GLY A 586 -1.71 -26.15 6.11
N LEU A 587 -2.50 -25.12 5.81
CA LEU A 587 -2.27 -23.75 6.29
C LEU A 587 -2.33 -23.65 7.83
N GLN A 588 -3.18 -24.44 8.49
CA GLN A 588 -3.27 -24.48 9.96
C GLN A 588 -2.05 -25.17 10.58
N SER A 589 -1.53 -26.21 9.91
CA SER A 589 -0.39 -26.99 10.38
C SER A 589 0.94 -26.30 10.14
N ALA A 590 1.00 -25.42 9.15
CA ALA A 590 2.22 -24.74 8.73
C ALA A 590 2.64 -23.66 9.74
N LYS A 591 3.93 -23.66 10.08
CA LYS A 591 4.54 -22.55 10.84
C LYS A 591 5.16 -21.57 9.88
N VAL A 592 4.70 -20.32 9.92
CA VAL A 592 5.42 -19.22 9.27
C VAL A 592 6.62 -18.89 10.15
N ALA A 593 7.82 -19.08 9.61
CA ALA A 593 9.03 -18.69 10.33
C ALA A 593 9.04 -17.16 10.52
N PRO A 594 9.52 -16.65 11.66
CA PRO A 594 9.71 -15.22 11.82
C PRO A 594 10.56 -14.69 10.66
N LEU A 595 10.08 -13.61 10.02
CA LEU A 595 10.80 -12.98 8.92
C LEU A 595 12.07 -12.33 9.48
N SER A 596 13.20 -13.02 9.42
CA SER A 596 14.51 -12.47 9.75
C SER A 596 15.16 -11.90 8.48
N GLY A 597 15.58 -10.64 8.52
CA GLY A 597 16.16 -9.93 7.38
C GLY A 597 15.13 -9.42 6.39
N VAL A 598 15.62 -8.69 5.39
CA VAL A 598 14.82 -8.13 4.29
C VAL A 598 14.75 -9.13 3.15
N ALA A 599 13.55 -9.44 2.69
CA ALA A 599 13.35 -10.13 1.43
C ALA A 599 12.97 -9.08 0.37
N SER A 600 13.87 -8.81 -0.56
CA SER A 600 13.59 -7.88 -1.65
C SER A 600 12.58 -8.46 -2.64
N ILE A 601 11.76 -7.57 -3.20
CA ILE A 601 10.85 -7.88 -4.30
C ILE A 601 11.45 -7.22 -5.54
N ASP A 602 11.71 -7.99 -6.57
CA ASP A 602 12.18 -7.44 -7.84
C ASP A 602 11.10 -6.52 -8.44
N THR A 603 11.51 -5.48 -9.13
CA THR A 603 10.56 -4.60 -9.82
C THR A 603 9.93 -5.27 -11.03
N TRP A 604 10.62 -6.26 -11.59
CA TRP A 604 10.24 -6.97 -12.81
C TRP A 604 9.91 -8.44 -12.57
#